data_5b3729de1cd594ceee8fd3a570fb6437
#
_entry.id   5b3729de1cd594ceee8fd3a570fb6437
#
_cell.length_a   1.000
_cell.length_b   1.000
_cell.length_c   1.000
_cell.angle_alpha   90.00
_cell.angle_beta   90.00
_cell.angle_gamma   90.00
#
_symmetry.space_group_name_H-M   'P 1'
#
loop_
_entity.id
_entity.type
_entity.pdbx_description
1 polymer ?
#
loop_
_entity_poly.entity_id
_entity_poly.type
_entity_poly.pdbx_seq_one_letter_code
_entity_poly.pdbx_strand_id
1 'polypeptide(L)'
;MVWVKICGITNSIDVEAVAKLRPDAIGFILADSPRKITIEKARGLLRQVPSSIESVVVATPANAREGEELISRLQPDYLQIHNDLAIAEIKKLGEKIAIIKAIQVNSNAFEKLKRYEKYVQAFLLDSVKKGTVHNWDISAEIARKSSLPVILAGGLNPENVVEAISRVKPFGVDVASGVEIEGRAGVKNLDKIRAFIERAKKYV
;
A
#
# COMPACT_ATOMS: atom_id res chain seq x y z
N MET A 1 12.70 4.47 -12.05
CA MET A 1 12.82 3.54 -10.87
C MET A 1 11.43 3.18 -10.39
N VAL A 2 11.19 1.94 -10.01
CA VAL A 2 9.91 1.47 -9.45
C VAL A 2 9.77 2.01 -8.03
N TRP A 3 8.61 2.57 -7.68
CA TRP A 3 8.27 3.03 -6.34
C TRP A 3 8.03 1.82 -5.42
N VAL A 4 8.58 1.83 -4.20
CA VAL A 4 8.55 0.68 -3.28
C VAL A 4 7.94 1.08 -1.95
N LYS A 5 6.86 0.40 -1.55
CA LYS A 5 6.22 0.56 -0.24
C LYS A 5 6.44 -0.67 0.63
N ILE A 6 6.83 -0.44 1.88
CA ILE A 6 6.88 -1.47 2.93
C ILE A 6 5.71 -1.25 3.88
N CYS A 7 4.75 -2.17 3.86
CA CYS A 7 3.47 -2.02 4.55
C CYS A 7 3.37 -2.88 5.81
N GLY A 8 2.55 -2.44 6.78
CA GLY A 8 2.26 -3.19 7.99
C GLY A 8 3.37 -3.12 9.03
N ILE A 9 3.99 -1.95 9.19
CA ILE A 9 4.91 -1.66 10.28
C ILE A 9 4.11 -1.51 11.57
N THR A 10 4.58 -2.16 12.64
CA THR A 10 3.85 -2.22 13.92
C THR A 10 4.64 -1.70 15.12
N ASN A 11 5.92 -1.36 14.98
CA ASN A 11 6.76 -0.92 16.10
C ASN A 11 7.85 0.06 15.65
N SER A 12 8.44 0.79 16.63
CA SER A 12 9.45 1.83 16.37
C SER A 12 10.77 1.28 15.83
N ILE A 13 11.16 0.08 16.25
CA ILE A 13 12.41 -0.55 15.80
C ILE A 13 12.34 -0.81 14.30
N ASP A 14 11.19 -1.32 13.84
CA ASP A 14 10.97 -1.57 12.40
C ASP A 14 10.88 -0.25 11.62
N VAL A 15 10.27 0.83 12.16
CA VAL A 15 10.27 2.14 11.48
C VAL A 15 11.69 2.61 11.22
N GLU A 16 12.53 2.64 12.25
CA GLU A 16 13.92 3.12 12.15
C GLU A 16 14.74 2.25 11.18
N ALA A 17 14.64 0.94 11.34
CA ALA A 17 15.41 -0.01 10.53
C ALA A 17 15.01 0.00 9.05
N VAL A 18 13.70 0.07 8.76
CA VAL A 18 13.16 0.16 7.40
C VAL A 18 13.51 1.51 6.76
N ALA A 19 13.45 2.60 7.52
CA ALA A 19 13.81 3.93 7.01
C ALA A 19 15.27 3.99 6.54
N LYS A 20 16.20 3.31 7.22
CA LYS A 20 17.61 3.20 6.78
C LYS A 20 17.78 2.50 5.42
N LEU A 21 16.84 1.65 5.04
CA LEU A 21 16.82 0.97 3.74
C LEU A 21 16.20 1.81 2.62
N ARG A 22 15.67 3.01 2.94
CA ARG A 22 15.16 4.01 2.01
C ARG A 22 14.12 3.48 1.02
N PRO A 23 13.01 2.86 1.50
CA PRO A 23 11.85 2.67 0.64
C PRO A 23 11.27 4.04 0.24
N ASP A 24 10.42 4.08 -0.76
CA ASP A 24 9.73 5.32 -1.13
C ASP A 24 8.57 5.61 -0.16
N ALA A 25 7.93 4.55 0.41
CA ALA A 25 6.88 4.72 1.41
C ALA A 25 6.87 3.64 2.50
N ILE A 26 6.29 4.01 3.65
CA ILE A 26 6.02 3.13 4.79
C ILE A 26 4.52 3.14 5.12
N GLY A 27 3.93 1.95 5.32
CA GLY A 27 2.50 1.79 5.56
C GLY A 27 2.15 1.30 6.97
N PHE A 28 1.11 1.91 7.56
CA PHE A 28 0.56 1.58 8.87
C PHE A 28 -0.91 1.14 8.72
N ILE A 29 -1.28 -0.04 9.24
CA ILE A 29 -2.58 -0.65 9.00
C ILE A 29 -3.50 -0.43 10.21
N LEU A 30 -4.61 0.28 9.98
CA LEU A 30 -5.71 0.44 10.93
C LEU A 30 -6.90 -0.46 10.57
N ALA A 31 -6.97 -0.93 9.31
CA ALA A 31 -7.96 -1.89 8.86
C ALA A 31 -7.78 -3.26 9.55
N ASP A 32 -8.82 -4.11 9.50
CA ASP A 32 -8.76 -5.47 10.05
C ASP A 32 -7.66 -6.30 9.39
N SER A 33 -6.66 -6.67 10.19
CA SER A 33 -5.45 -7.33 9.74
C SER A 33 -4.67 -7.89 10.95
N PRO A 34 -3.89 -8.97 10.79
CA PRO A 34 -2.92 -9.38 11.81
C PRO A 34 -1.85 -8.31 12.14
N ARG A 35 -1.75 -7.26 11.31
CA ARG A 35 -0.81 -6.12 11.45
C ARG A 35 -1.51 -4.84 11.91
N LYS A 36 -2.77 -4.96 12.34
CA LYS A 36 -3.55 -3.82 12.81
C LYS A 36 -2.92 -3.20 14.05
N ILE A 37 -2.81 -1.86 14.04
CA ILE A 37 -2.40 -1.07 15.19
C ILE A 37 -3.48 -0.06 15.56
N THR A 38 -3.42 0.49 16.76
CA THR A 38 -4.34 1.55 17.20
C THR A 38 -3.97 2.89 16.59
N ILE A 39 -4.89 3.84 16.58
CA ILE A 39 -4.65 5.20 16.09
C ILE A 39 -3.54 5.88 16.91
N GLU A 40 -3.53 5.71 18.23
CA GLU A 40 -2.52 6.27 19.13
C GLU A 40 -1.13 5.74 18.78
N LYS A 41 -1.03 4.43 18.54
CA LYS A 41 0.24 3.79 18.13
C LYS A 41 0.68 4.28 16.76
N ALA A 42 -0.24 4.33 15.78
CA ALA A 42 0.05 4.86 14.45
C ALA A 42 0.58 6.29 14.51
N ARG A 43 -0.04 7.18 15.32
CA ARG A 43 0.41 8.56 15.51
C ARG A 43 1.84 8.63 16.06
N GLY A 44 2.19 7.76 17.00
CA GLY A 44 3.54 7.70 17.54
C GLY A 44 4.59 7.21 16.54
N LEU A 45 4.23 6.26 15.68
CA LEU A 45 5.11 5.72 14.65
C LEU A 45 5.27 6.67 13.45
N LEU A 46 4.19 7.31 13.01
CA LEU A 46 4.21 8.29 11.91
C LEU A 46 5.20 9.44 12.16
N ARG A 47 5.29 9.92 13.39
CA ARG A 47 6.25 10.98 13.79
C ARG A 47 7.72 10.57 13.65
N GLN A 48 8.01 9.28 13.55
CA GLN A 48 9.36 8.73 13.41
C GLN A 48 9.74 8.48 11.94
N VAL A 49 8.78 8.59 11.01
CA VAL A 49 9.05 8.44 9.58
C VAL A 49 9.80 9.68 9.11
N PRO A 50 11.00 9.55 8.50
CA PRO A 50 11.71 10.68 7.93
C PRO A 50 10.89 11.35 6.81
N SER A 51 10.98 12.68 6.69
CA SER A 51 10.27 13.45 5.66
C SER A 51 10.65 13.09 4.22
N SER A 52 11.72 12.34 4.02
CA SER A 52 12.14 11.79 2.71
C SER A 52 11.41 10.50 2.32
N ILE A 53 10.56 9.96 3.21
CA ILE A 53 9.80 8.73 2.99
C ILE A 53 8.32 9.04 3.18
N GLU A 54 7.51 8.69 2.20
CA GLU A 54 6.06 8.92 2.25
C GLU A 54 5.40 8.00 3.29
N SER A 55 4.48 8.55 4.06
CA SER A 55 3.71 7.83 5.06
C SER A 55 2.32 7.48 4.55
N VAL A 56 1.92 6.21 4.70
CA VAL A 56 0.62 5.71 4.22
C VAL A 56 -0.17 5.10 5.37
N VAL A 57 -1.36 5.62 5.63
CA VAL A 57 -2.32 5.00 6.56
C VAL A 57 -3.30 4.16 5.76
N VAL A 58 -3.39 2.88 6.10
CA VAL A 58 -4.30 1.90 5.47
C VAL A 58 -5.53 1.72 6.34
N ALA A 59 -6.71 2.06 5.80
CA ALA A 59 -7.94 2.06 6.56
C ALA A 59 -9.16 1.58 5.74
N THR A 60 -10.25 1.31 6.45
CA THR A 60 -11.57 0.97 5.92
C THR A 60 -12.64 1.85 6.56
N PRO A 61 -12.59 3.19 6.39
CA PRO A 61 -13.54 4.10 7.01
C PRO A 61 -14.96 3.81 6.49
N ALA A 62 -15.98 3.88 7.35
CA ALA A 62 -17.36 3.66 6.95
C ALA A 62 -17.93 4.83 6.13
N ASN A 63 -17.37 6.03 6.28
CA ASN A 63 -17.79 7.26 5.60
C ASN A 63 -16.66 8.30 5.60
N ALA A 64 -16.89 9.45 4.94
CA ALA A 64 -15.89 10.51 4.86
C ALA A 64 -15.53 11.08 6.25
N ARG A 65 -16.48 11.20 7.17
CA ARG A 65 -16.24 11.74 8.51
C ARG A 65 -15.19 10.92 9.27
N GLU A 66 -15.29 9.60 9.24
CA GLU A 66 -14.27 8.72 9.86
C GLU A 66 -12.91 8.88 9.17
N GLY A 67 -12.90 8.97 7.83
CA GLY A 67 -11.67 9.22 7.08
C GLY A 67 -11.04 10.58 7.43
N GLU A 68 -11.85 11.65 7.55
CA GLU A 68 -11.40 12.97 7.96
C GLU A 68 -10.83 13.00 9.39
N GLU A 69 -11.43 12.21 10.29
CA GLU A 69 -10.90 12.05 11.65
C GLU A 69 -9.51 11.40 11.62
N LEU A 70 -9.31 10.35 10.82
CA LEU A 70 -8.01 9.71 10.66
C LEU A 70 -6.98 10.69 10.07
N ILE A 71 -7.34 11.44 9.03
CA ILE A 71 -6.47 12.46 8.41
C ILE A 71 -6.05 13.51 9.45
N SER A 72 -7.01 14.06 10.18
CA SER A 72 -6.77 15.11 11.19
C SER A 72 -5.86 14.65 12.32
N ARG A 73 -6.06 13.41 12.83
CA ARG A 73 -5.31 12.86 13.98
C ARG A 73 -3.92 12.35 13.61
N LEU A 74 -3.73 11.89 12.37
CA LEU A 74 -2.53 11.15 11.95
C LEU A 74 -1.66 11.94 10.97
N GLN A 75 -2.25 12.81 10.15
CA GLN A 75 -1.58 13.63 9.15
C GLN A 75 -0.60 12.81 8.25
N PRO A 76 -1.04 11.70 7.63
CA PRO A 76 -0.19 10.95 6.70
C PRO A 76 -0.09 11.67 5.36
N ASP A 77 0.84 11.27 4.50
CA ASP A 77 0.93 11.75 3.13
C ASP A 77 -0.18 11.15 2.26
N TYR A 78 -0.54 9.87 2.51
CA TYR A 78 -1.61 9.17 1.78
C TYR A 78 -2.56 8.44 2.72
N LEU A 79 -3.85 8.46 2.37
CA LEU A 79 -4.85 7.55 2.92
C LEU A 79 -5.14 6.43 1.92
N GLN A 80 -4.77 5.20 2.25
CA GLN A 80 -5.08 4.02 1.44
C GLN A 80 -6.39 3.39 1.89
N ILE A 81 -7.39 3.36 1.01
CA ILE A 81 -8.74 2.89 1.30
C ILE A 81 -8.99 1.54 0.66
N HIS A 82 -9.31 0.53 1.50
CA HIS A 82 -9.53 -0.85 1.06
C HIS A 82 -11.00 -1.20 0.82
N ASN A 83 -11.94 -0.57 1.52
CA ASN A 83 -13.37 -0.82 1.33
C ASN A 83 -13.96 0.02 0.18
N ASP A 84 -15.13 -0.36 -0.28
CA ASP A 84 -15.87 0.38 -1.28
C ASP A 84 -16.71 1.48 -0.61
N LEU A 85 -16.22 2.71 -0.68
CA LEU A 85 -16.98 3.90 -0.28
C LEU A 85 -17.82 4.43 -1.44
N ALA A 86 -18.90 5.15 -1.13
CA ALA A 86 -19.63 5.92 -2.12
C ALA A 86 -18.73 7.00 -2.74
N ILE A 87 -18.95 7.32 -4.02
CA ILE A 87 -18.14 8.32 -4.74
C ILE A 87 -18.14 9.68 -4.03
N ALA A 88 -19.29 10.10 -3.50
CA ALA A 88 -19.39 11.34 -2.76
C ALA A 88 -18.46 11.39 -1.53
N GLU A 89 -18.27 10.25 -0.85
CA GLU A 89 -17.39 10.14 0.31
C GLU A 89 -15.91 10.19 -0.12
N ILE A 90 -15.54 9.44 -1.18
CA ILE A 90 -14.18 9.45 -1.74
C ILE A 90 -13.82 10.86 -2.22
N LYS A 91 -14.75 11.56 -2.91
CA LYS A 91 -14.51 12.92 -3.37
C LYS A 91 -14.19 13.88 -2.21
N LYS A 92 -14.99 13.84 -1.13
CA LYS A 92 -14.74 14.68 0.06
C LYS A 92 -13.36 14.41 0.68
N LEU A 93 -12.96 13.14 0.77
CA LEU A 93 -11.64 12.78 1.29
C LEU A 93 -10.51 13.23 0.36
N GLY A 94 -10.69 13.07 -0.96
CA GLY A 94 -9.70 13.48 -1.98
C GLY A 94 -9.45 14.98 -2.05
N GLU A 95 -10.39 15.82 -1.55
CA GLU A 95 -10.19 17.26 -1.38
C GLU A 95 -9.22 17.60 -0.22
N LYS A 96 -8.95 16.64 0.67
CA LYS A 96 -8.14 16.85 1.88
C LYS A 96 -6.81 16.10 1.88
N ILE A 97 -6.72 14.99 1.17
CA ILE A 97 -5.53 14.13 1.15
C ILE A 97 -5.42 13.35 -0.15
N ALA A 98 -4.22 13.01 -0.54
CA ALA A 98 -3.95 12.05 -1.60
C ALA A 98 -4.47 10.65 -1.23
N ILE A 99 -5.30 10.04 -2.11
CA ILE A 99 -5.90 8.73 -1.86
C ILE A 99 -5.26 7.67 -2.74
N ILE A 100 -4.86 6.55 -2.13
CA ILE A 100 -4.57 5.29 -2.82
C ILE A 100 -5.79 4.39 -2.67
N LYS A 101 -6.48 4.06 -3.76
CA LYS A 101 -7.63 3.15 -3.73
C LYS A 101 -7.18 1.71 -3.98
N ALA A 102 -7.35 0.85 -2.99
CA ALA A 102 -7.10 -0.58 -3.15
C ALA A 102 -8.25 -1.24 -3.93
N ILE A 103 -7.89 -2.01 -4.95
CA ILE A 103 -8.79 -2.77 -5.81
C ILE A 103 -8.39 -4.24 -5.76
N GLN A 104 -9.32 -5.12 -5.41
CA GLN A 104 -9.12 -6.55 -5.54
C GLN A 104 -9.17 -6.96 -7.01
N VAL A 105 -8.15 -7.71 -7.46
CA VAL A 105 -8.06 -8.19 -8.85
C VAL A 105 -9.03 -9.35 -9.06
N ASN A 106 -10.20 -9.02 -9.59
CA ASN A 106 -11.28 -9.94 -9.97
C ASN A 106 -11.99 -9.43 -11.23
N SER A 107 -13.08 -10.09 -11.64
CA SER A 107 -13.85 -9.72 -12.83
C SER A 107 -14.37 -8.27 -12.85
N ASN A 108 -14.57 -7.66 -11.68
CA ASN A 108 -15.13 -6.31 -11.54
C ASN A 108 -14.03 -5.23 -11.38
N ALA A 109 -12.74 -5.61 -11.47
CA ALA A 109 -11.63 -4.68 -11.21
C ALA A 109 -11.67 -3.46 -12.15
N PHE A 110 -11.88 -3.65 -13.45
CA PHE A 110 -11.95 -2.57 -14.43
C PHE A 110 -13.10 -1.59 -14.19
N GLU A 111 -14.26 -2.10 -13.78
CA GLU A 111 -15.41 -1.25 -13.42
C GLU A 111 -15.09 -0.36 -12.22
N LYS A 112 -14.48 -0.95 -11.20
CA LYS A 112 -14.05 -0.20 -10.00
C LYS A 112 -13.00 0.85 -10.32
N LEU A 113 -12.02 0.55 -11.17
CA LEU A 113 -11.04 1.54 -11.63
C LEU A 113 -11.74 2.74 -12.27
N LYS A 114 -12.59 2.54 -13.27
CA LYS A 114 -13.35 3.61 -13.92
C LYS A 114 -14.20 4.42 -12.96
N ARG A 115 -14.77 3.73 -11.95
CA ARG A 115 -15.59 4.38 -10.92
C ARG A 115 -14.83 5.39 -10.08
N TYR A 116 -13.56 5.08 -9.72
CA TYR A 116 -12.79 5.88 -8.77
C TYR A 116 -11.72 6.77 -9.40
N GLU A 117 -11.33 6.57 -10.67
CA GLU A 117 -10.17 7.21 -11.31
C GLU A 117 -10.14 8.75 -11.22
N LYS A 118 -11.29 9.42 -11.17
CA LYS A 118 -11.39 10.88 -11.09
C LYS A 118 -11.17 11.45 -9.69
N TYR A 119 -11.08 10.59 -8.67
CA TYR A 119 -11.16 11.00 -7.26
C TYR A 119 -10.00 10.49 -6.41
N VAL A 120 -9.06 9.76 -7.02
CA VAL A 120 -7.90 9.17 -6.34
C VAL A 120 -6.62 9.46 -7.10
N GLN A 121 -5.47 9.33 -6.43
CA GLN A 121 -4.16 9.61 -7.03
C GLN A 121 -3.48 8.36 -7.56
N ALA A 122 -3.78 7.20 -6.99
CA ALA A 122 -3.23 5.93 -7.44
C ALA A 122 -4.18 4.77 -7.13
N PHE A 123 -4.00 3.67 -7.85
CA PHE A 123 -4.62 2.39 -7.54
C PHE A 123 -3.60 1.42 -6.96
N LEU A 124 -4.02 0.65 -5.96
CA LEU A 124 -3.26 -0.49 -5.48
C LEU A 124 -4.03 -1.77 -5.84
N LEU A 125 -3.41 -2.64 -6.62
CA LEU A 125 -3.98 -3.93 -7.02
C LEU A 125 -3.58 -4.99 -6.00
N ASP A 126 -4.56 -5.57 -5.33
CA ASP A 126 -4.34 -6.59 -4.31
C ASP A 126 -5.06 -7.90 -4.69
N SER A 127 -4.61 -9.01 -4.11
CA SER A 127 -5.25 -10.31 -4.27
C SER A 127 -6.55 -10.40 -3.46
N VAL A 128 -7.50 -11.18 -3.97
CA VAL A 128 -8.75 -11.49 -3.23
C VAL A 128 -8.44 -12.25 -1.95
N LYS A 129 -7.49 -13.20 -2.01
CA LYS A 129 -7.03 -13.96 -0.85
C LYS A 129 -5.74 -13.36 -0.31
N LYS A 130 -5.76 -12.87 0.92
CA LYS A 130 -4.59 -12.24 1.58
C LYS A 130 -3.33 -13.11 1.51
N GLY A 131 -2.22 -12.50 1.14
CA GLY A 131 -0.91 -13.15 1.10
C GLY A 131 -0.68 -14.11 -0.08
N THR A 132 -1.58 -14.14 -1.06
CA THR A 132 -1.42 -14.94 -2.28
C THR A 132 -1.18 -14.06 -3.49
N VAL A 133 -0.48 -14.61 -4.48
CA VAL A 133 -0.35 -13.98 -5.80
C VAL A 133 -1.68 -14.11 -6.55
N HIS A 134 -2.10 -13.03 -7.21
CA HIS A 134 -3.25 -13.03 -8.10
C HIS A 134 -2.81 -13.12 -9.58
N ASN A 135 -3.76 -13.11 -10.50
CA ASN A 135 -3.45 -13.16 -11.93
C ASN A 135 -2.79 -11.86 -12.40
N TRP A 136 -1.48 -11.90 -12.64
CA TRP A 136 -0.69 -10.75 -13.09
C TRP A 136 -1.01 -10.31 -14.53
N ASP A 137 -1.62 -11.15 -15.37
CA ASP A 137 -2.00 -10.76 -16.73
C ASP A 137 -3.15 -9.73 -16.69
N ILE A 138 -4.12 -9.93 -15.76
CA ILE A 138 -5.16 -8.94 -15.49
C ILE A 138 -4.55 -7.64 -14.96
N SER A 139 -3.60 -7.74 -14.03
CA SER A 139 -2.91 -6.58 -13.48
C SER A 139 -2.08 -5.84 -14.52
N ALA A 140 -1.43 -6.55 -15.44
CA ALA A 140 -0.69 -5.96 -16.56
C ALA A 140 -1.64 -5.20 -17.51
N GLU A 141 -2.80 -5.78 -17.79
CA GLU A 141 -3.81 -5.11 -18.61
C GLU A 141 -4.35 -3.84 -17.92
N ILE A 142 -4.59 -3.91 -16.60
CA ILE A 142 -4.99 -2.75 -15.80
C ILE A 142 -3.89 -1.69 -15.83
N ALA A 143 -2.64 -2.04 -15.53
CA ALA A 143 -1.52 -1.11 -15.51
C ALA A 143 -1.33 -0.40 -16.85
N ARG A 144 -1.51 -1.12 -17.97
CA ARG A 144 -1.41 -0.55 -19.31
C ARG A 144 -2.57 0.41 -19.67
N LYS A 145 -3.78 0.14 -19.17
CA LYS A 145 -5.00 0.92 -19.49
C LYS A 145 -5.29 2.04 -18.50
N SER A 146 -4.71 2.00 -17.32
CA SER A 146 -4.95 3.00 -16.28
C SER A 146 -4.34 4.34 -16.66
N SER A 147 -5.10 5.41 -16.45
CA SER A 147 -4.60 6.80 -16.54
C SER A 147 -3.85 7.23 -15.28
N LEU A 148 -3.95 6.47 -14.20
CA LEU A 148 -3.32 6.75 -12.91
C LEU A 148 -2.21 5.74 -12.62
N PRO A 149 -1.24 6.10 -11.73
CA PRO A 149 -0.24 5.17 -11.22
C PRO A 149 -0.89 3.92 -10.63
N VAL A 150 -0.32 2.75 -10.97
CA VAL A 150 -0.77 1.45 -10.47
C VAL A 150 0.32 0.83 -9.60
N ILE A 151 -0.01 0.53 -8.36
CA ILE A 151 0.85 -0.14 -7.38
C ILE A 151 0.43 -1.61 -7.33
N LEU A 152 1.36 -2.53 -7.55
CA LEU A 152 1.10 -3.96 -7.46
C LEU A 152 1.36 -4.45 -6.05
N ALA A 153 0.37 -5.14 -5.47
CA ALA A 153 0.44 -5.79 -4.17
C ALA A 153 0.00 -7.26 -4.26
N GLY A 154 -0.20 -7.92 -3.10
CA GLY A 154 -0.71 -9.28 -3.02
C GLY A 154 0.36 -10.35 -3.27
N GLY A 155 0.83 -10.99 -2.19
CA GLY A 155 1.76 -12.12 -2.24
C GLY A 155 3.17 -11.82 -2.75
N LEU A 156 3.54 -10.55 -2.90
CA LEU A 156 4.90 -10.17 -3.29
C LEU A 156 5.91 -10.50 -2.19
N ASN A 157 7.11 -10.88 -2.62
CA ASN A 157 8.25 -11.20 -1.79
C ASN A 157 9.56 -10.97 -2.59
N PRO A 158 10.75 -11.08 -1.98
CA PRO A 158 12.01 -10.89 -2.70
C PRO A 158 12.22 -11.84 -3.88
N GLU A 159 11.64 -13.04 -3.85
CA GLU A 159 11.84 -14.09 -4.85
C GLU A 159 11.04 -13.81 -6.13
N ASN A 160 9.86 -13.19 -6.01
CA ASN A 160 8.94 -13.01 -7.13
C ASN A 160 8.81 -11.55 -7.62
N VAL A 161 9.35 -10.56 -6.92
CA VAL A 161 9.15 -9.13 -7.25
C VAL A 161 9.69 -8.76 -8.62
N VAL A 162 10.81 -9.34 -9.05
CA VAL A 162 11.40 -9.06 -10.38
C VAL A 162 10.49 -9.57 -11.50
N GLU A 163 9.97 -10.79 -11.37
CA GLU A 163 9.00 -11.34 -12.32
C GLU A 163 7.72 -10.51 -12.35
N ALA A 164 7.20 -10.14 -11.18
CA ALA A 164 6.01 -9.31 -11.05
C ALA A 164 6.16 -7.97 -11.77
N ILE A 165 7.28 -7.27 -11.57
CA ILE A 165 7.57 -5.99 -12.24
C ILE A 165 7.71 -6.18 -13.75
N SER A 166 8.41 -7.25 -14.19
CA SER A 166 8.61 -7.55 -15.61
C SER A 166 7.28 -7.75 -16.35
N ARG A 167 6.38 -8.52 -15.75
CA ARG A 167 5.09 -8.87 -16.36
C ARG A 167 4.09 -7.72 -16.32
N VAL A 168 3.97 -7.06 -15.16
CA VAL A 168 2.92 -6.06 -14.92
C VAL A 168 3.32 -4.67 -15.34
N LYS A 169 4.61 -4.33 -15.26
CA LYS A 169 5.17 -2.99 -15.47
C LYS A 169 4.44 -1.92 -14.66
N PRO A 170 4.26 -2.13 -13.34
CA PRO A 170 3.54 -1.21 -12.48
C PRO A 170 4.39 0.05 -12.23
N PHE A 171 3.73 1.13 -11.79
CA PHE A 171 4.40 2.31 -11.23
C PHE A 171 5.18 1.95 -9.95
N GLY A 172 4.60 1.11 -9.09
CA GLY A 172 5.20 0.72 -7.82
C GLY A 172 4.78 -0.67 -7.37
N VAL A 173 5.46 -1.13 -6.32
CA VAL A 173 5.17 -2.40 -5.64
C VAL A 173 4.98 -2.19 -4.14
N ASP A 174 4.06 -2.96 -3.55
CA ASP A 174 3.77 -2.93 -2.12
C ASP A 174 3.92 -4.33 -1.51
N VAL A 175 4.65 -4.41 -0.42
CA VAL A 175 4.88 -5.68 0.28
C VAL A 175 4.59 -5.56 1.78
N ALA A 176 3.90 -6.58 2.33
CA ALA A 176 3.65 -6.68 3.77
C ALA A 176 4.16 -8.01 4.34
N SER A 177 3.45 -9.12 4.10
CA SER A 177 3.79 -10.44 4.67
C SER A 177 5.06 -11.05 4.07
N GLY A 178 5.34 -10.82 2.79
CA GLY A 178 6.49 -11.42 2.11
C GLY A 178 7.86 -10.99 2.64
N VAL A 179 7.89 -9.96 3.50
CA VAL A 179 9.12 -9.47 4.15
C VAL A 179 9.03 -9.55 5.68
N GLU A 180 8.25 -10.48 6.20
CA GLU A 180 8.14 -10.75 7.64
C GLU A 180 8.94 -11.99 8.05
N ILE A 181 9.20 -12.08 9.35
CA ILE A 181 9.70 -13.31 9.98
C ILE A 181 8.58 -14.34 9.90
N GLU A 182 8.89 -15.54 9.45
CA GLU A 182 7.91 -16.62 9.30
C GLU A 182 7.18 -16.88 10.63
N GLY A 183 5.87 -17.04 10.55
CA GLY A 183 5.00 -17.25 11.72
C GLY A 183 4.81 -16.02 12.63
N ARG A 184 5.43 -14.86 12.35
CA ARG A 184 5.38 -13.66 13.19
C ARG A 184 4.82 -12.45 12.44
N ALA A 185 3.50 -12.43 12.24
CA ALA A 185 2.83 -11.33 11.57
C ALA A 185 3.12 -9.98 12.23
N GLY A 186 3.46 -8.97 11.42
CA GLY A 186 3.82 -7.62 11.89
C GLY A 186 5.26 -7.47 12.39
N VAL A 187 6.08 -8.52 12.37
CA VAL A 187 7.51 -8.47 12.70
C VAL A 187 8.32 -8.56 11.41
N LYS A 188 9.03 -7.49 11.08
CA LYS A 188 9.76 -7.38 9.81
C LYS A 188 11.10 -8.13 9.84
N ASN A 189 11.46 -8.71 8.69
CA ASN A 189 12.79 -9.27 8.43
C ASN A 189 13.57 -8.30 7.53
N LEU A 190 14.59 -7.67 8.09
CA LEU A 190 15.34 -6.61 7.41
C LEU A 190 16.13 -7.10 6.19
N ASP A 191 16.61 -8.32 6.21
CA ASP A 191 17.33 -8.89 5.05
C ASP A 191 16.37 -9.14 3.88
N LYS A 192 15.15 -9.62 4.17
CA LYS A 192 14.10 -9.74 3.15
C LYS A 192 13.69 -8.37 2.62
N ILE A 193 13.56 -7.34 3.46
CA ILE A 193 13.22 -5.97 3.01
C ILE A 193 14.32 -5.43 2.11
N ARG A 194 15.58 -5.55 2.53
CA ARG A 194 16.75 -5.12 1.73
C ARG A 194 16.74 -5.79 0.37
N ALA A 195 16.63 -7.13 0.35
CA ALA A 195 16.59 -7.89 -0.90
C ALA A 195 15.40 -7.48 -1.78
N PHE A 196 14.22 -7.23 -1.21
CA PHE A 196 13.05 -6.77 -1.94
C PHE A 196 13.28 -5.41 -2.60
N ILE A 197 13.75 -4.41 -1.84
CA ILE A 197 14.02 -3.05 -2.34
C ILE A 197 15.10 -3.08 -3.43
N GLU A 198 16.22 -3.77 -3.19
CA GLU A 198 17.32 -3.86 -4.16
C GLU A 198 16.87 -4.50 -5.47
N ARG A 199 16.13 -5.61 -5.40
CA ARG A 199 15.62 -6.32 -6.58
C ARG A 199 14.60 -5.47 -7.34
N ALA A 200 13.67 -4.82 -6.64
CA ALA A 200 12.68 -3.95 -7.26
C ALA A 200 13.31 -2.73 -7.95
N LYS A 201 14.32 -2.11 -7.32
CA LYS A 201 14.95 -0.88 -7.86
C LYS A 201 16.01 -1.15 -8.94
N LYS A 202 16.60 -2.35 -8.98
CA LYS A 202 17.56 -2.73 -10.02
C LYS A 202 16.91 -3.10 -11.37
N TYR A 203 15.63 -3.36 -11.38
CA TYR A 203 14.88 -3.81 -12.56
C TYR A 203 14.46 -2.63 -13.47
N VAL A 204 15.22 -1.56 -13.59
CA VAL A 204 14.94 -0.42 -14.48
C VAL A 204 16.04 -0.25 -15.51
#